data_4eef724be9f8baac014188b6bfd59d53
#
_entry.id   4eef724be9f8baac014188b6bfd59d53
#
_cell.length_a   1.000
_cell.length_b   1.000
_cell.length_c   1.000
_cell.angle_alpha   90.00
_cell.angle_beta   90.00
_cell.angle_gamma   90.00
#
_symmetry.space_group_name_H-M   'P 1'
#
loop_
_entity.id
_entity.type
_entity.pdbx_description
1 polymer ?
#
loop_
_entity_poly.entity_id
_entity_poly.type
_entity_poly.pdbx_seq_one_letter_code
_entity_poly.pdbx_strand_id
1 'polypeptide(L)'
;MEEIYTAAVITVSDRSYKGEREDKGGPLVAKMLENDGYNVVLTEIVPDEKEKISEAIIKAAAKNIALIVTTGGTGFAPRDVTPEATIAVCEKIVPGIPEAMRMLTMKYTSRSILSRAAA
;
A
#
# COMPACT_ATOMS: atom_id res chain seq x y z
N MET A 1 -12.57 -12.37 24.08
CA MET A 1 -13.07 -11.64 22.91
C MET A 1 -11.88 -11.11 22.12
N GLU A 2 -11.77 -11.48 20.87
CA GLU A 2 -10.66 -11.02 20.03
C GLU A 2 -10.90 -9.59 19.57
N GLU A 3 -9.85 -8.78 19.58
CA GLU A 3 -9.88 -7.44 19.05
C GLU A 3 -9.80 -7.49 17.52
N ILE A 4 -10.69 -6.75 16.84
CA ILE A 4 -10.69 -6.66 15.38
C ILE A 4 -10.02 -5.34 14.98
N TYR A 5 -8.91 -5.44 14.25
CA TYR A 5 -8.19 -4.27 13.78
C TYR A 5 -8.75 -3.77 12.46
N THR A 6 -8.79 -2.46 12.32
CA THR A 6 -9.21 -1.82 11.07
C THR A 6 -8.06 -1.74 10.09
N ALA A 7 -8.39 -1.72 8.80
CA ALA A 7 -7.41 -1.58 7.74
C ALA A 7 -7.90 -0.65 6.64
N ALA A 8 -6.96 -0.03 5.95
CA ALA A 8 -7.21 0.77 4.75
C ALA A 8 -6.34 0.25 3.62
N VAL A 9 -6.86 0.31 2.41
CA VAL A 9 -6.11 -0.03 1.20
C VAL A 9 -6.09 1.17 0.27
N ILE A 10 -4.89 1.62 -0.09
CA ILE A 10 -4.68 2.74 -1.01
C ILE A 10 -4.02 2.20 -2.26
N THR A 11 -4.72 2.27 -3.38
CA THR A 11 -4.17 1.91 -4.68
C THR A 11 -3.52 3.14 -5.30
N VAL A 12 -2.25 3.01 -5.67
CA VAL A 12 -1.49 4.08 -6.31
C VAL A 12 -1.36 3.74 -7.79
N SER A 13 -2.11 4.44 -8.63
CA SER A 13 -2.13 4.20 -10.07
C SER A 13 -2.72 5.38 -10.82
N ASP A 14 -1.92 6.02 -11.67
CA ASP A 14 -2.41 7.09 -12.56
C ASP A 14 -3.55 6.59 -13.45
N ARG A 15 -3.38 5.40 -14.04
CA ARG A 15 -4.36 4.87 -15.00
C ARG A 15 -5.69 4.51 -14.34
N SER A 16 -5.64 3.87 -13.18
CA SER A 16 -6.87 3.55 -12.45
C SER A 16 -7.53 4.80 -11.90
N TYR A 17 -6.75 5.79 -11.48
CA TYR A 17 -7.26 7.06 -10.99
C TYR A 17 -8.03 7.82 -12.08
N LYS A 18 -7.54 7.77 -13.32
CA LYS A 18 -8.18 8.41 -14.48
C LYS A 18 -9.33 7.58 -15.07
N GLY A 19 -9.56 6.38 -14.56
CA GLY A 19 -10.58 5.48 -15.10
C GLY A 19 -10.18 4.77 -16.38
N GLU A 20 -8.91 4.82 -16.76
CA GLU A 20 -8.40 4.18 -17.97
C GLU A 20 -8.16 2.68 -17.80
N ARG A 21 -8.07 2.21 -16.54
CA ARG A 21 -7.82 0.82 -16.20
C ARG A 21 -8.57 0.46 -14.92
N GLU A 22 -9.19 -0.72 -14.91
CA GLU A 22 -9.83 -1.24 -13.71
C GLU A 22 -8.79 -1.51 -12.63
N ASP A 23 -9.06 -1.07 -11.40
CA ASP A 23 -8.24 -1.41 -10.25
C ASP A 23 -8.58 -2.83 -9.78
N LYS A 24 -7.67 -3.76 -10.02
CA LYS A 24 -7.81 -5.16 -9.56
C LYS A 24 -7.01 -5.42 -8.31
N GLY A 25 -5.91 -4.71 -8.12
CA GLY A 25 -5.00 -4.91 -7.00
C GLY A 25 -5.60 -4.50 -5.66
N GLY A 26 -6.23 -3.32 -5.61
CA GLY A 26 -6.85 -2.81 -4.39
C GLY A 26 -7.91 -3.74 -3.82
N PRO A 27 -8.93 -4.13 -4.61
CA PRO A 27 -9.94 -5.08 -4.15
C PRO A 27 -9.37 -6.43 -3.72
N LEU A 28 -8.34 -6.92 -4.41
CA LEU A 28 -7.68 -8.17 -4.04
C LEU A 28 -7.01 -8.07 -2.67
N VAL A 29 -6.25 -7.01 -2.43
CA VAL A 29 -5.60 -6.78 -1.14
C VAL A 29 -6.65 -6.65 -0.02
N ALA A 30 -7.72 -5.90 -0.28
CA ALA A 30 -8.80 -5.74 0.69
C ALA A 30 -9.43 -7.09 1.06
N LYS A 31 -9.68 -7.94 0.08
CA LYS A 31 -10.23 -9.28 0.31
C LYS A 31 -9.28 -10.16 1.13
N MET A 32 -7.99 -10.11 0.82
CA MET A 32 -6.98 -10.87 1.56
C MET A 32 -6.91 -10.42 3.02
N LEU A 33 -6.99 -9.12 3.27
CA LEU A 33 -6.99 -8.58 4.63
C LEU A 33 -8.25 -9.02 5.39
N GLU A 34 -9.41 -8.98 4.75
CA GLU A 34 -10.66 -9.43 5.36
C GLU A 34 -10.60 -10.92 5.69
N ASN A 35 -10.03 -11.75 4.82
CA ASN A 35 -9.84 -13.17 5.08
C ASN A 35 -8.91 -13.42 6.27
N ASP A 36 -7.99 -12.50 6.55
CA ASP A 36 -7.08 -12.59 7.70
C ASP A 36 -7.65 -11.95 8.97
N GLY A 37 -8.91 -11.51 8.94
CA GLY A 37 -9.60 -11.00 10.13
C GLY A 37 -9.59 -9.49 10.33
N TYR A 38 -9.05 -8.73 9.36
CA TYR A 38 -9.12 -7.27 9.43
C TYR A 38 -10.47 -6.76 8.95
N ASN A 39 -10.89 -5.63 9.51
CA ASN A 39 -12.07 -4.91 9.02
C ASN A 39 -11.56 -3.78 8.08
N VAL A 40 -11.72 -3.97 6.77
CA VAL A 40 -11.32 -2.96 5.79
C VAL A 40 -12.37 -1.87 5.73
N VAL A 41 -12.05 -0.71 6.29
CA VAL A 41 -12.99 0.41 6.45
C VAL A 41 -12.78 1.52 5.41
N LEU A 42 -11.68 1.47 4.65
CA LEU A 42 -11.37 2.50 3.67
C LEU A 42 -10.63 1.87 2.49
N THR A 43 -11.09 2.17 1.29
CA THR A 43 -10.36 1.87 0.05
C THR A 43 -10.34 3.15 -0.78
N GLU A 44 -9.20 3.46 -1.38
CA GLU A 44 -9.01 4.68 -2.13
C GLU A 44 -8.05 4.45 -3.30
N ILE A 45 -8.25 5.15 -4.40
CA ILE A 45 -7.34 5.18 -5.53
C ILE A 45 -6.77 6.59 -5.64
N VAL A 46 -5.44 6.69 -5.69
CA VAL A 46 -4.75 7.97 -5.84
C VAL A 46 -3.79 7.92 -7.04
N PRO A 47 -3.47 9.09 -7.62
CA PRO A 47 -2.48 9.12 -8.71
C PRO A 47 -1.06 8.94 -8.17
N ASP A 48 -0.11 8.64 -9.07
CA ASP A 48 1.31 8.49 -8.74
C ASP A 48 1.97 9.85 -8.49
N GLU A 49 1.51 10.54 -7.46
CA GLU A 49 2.02 11.85 -7.03
C GLU A 49 2.32 11.78 -5.54
N LYS A 50 3.55 12.14 -5.17
CA LYS A 50 4.04 12.00 -3.80
C LYS A 50 3.10 12.66 -2.78
N GLU A 51 2.66 13.89 -3.03
CA GLU A 51 1.78 14.63 -2.11
C GLU A 51 0.43 13.95 -1.96
N LYS A 52 -0.13 13.41 -3.04
CA LYS A 52 -1.43 12.74 -3.01
C LYS A 52 -1.37 11.43 -2.25
N ILE A 53 -0.30 10.68 -2.41
CA ILE A 53 -0.08 9.43 -1.68
C ILE A 53 0.10 9.72 -0.19
N SER A 54 0.98 10.65 0.15
CA SER A 54 1.23 11.07 1.54
C SER A 54 -0.03 11.56 2.22
N GLU A 55 -0.82 12.37 1.54
CA GLU A 55 -2.09 12.91 2.03
C GLU A 55 -3.09 11.80 2.36
N ALA A 56 -3.21 10.80 1.48
CA ALA A 56 -4.09 9.66 1.70
C ALA A 56 -3.68 8.84 2.92
N ILE A 57 -2.37 8.63 3.10
CA ILE A 57 -1.84 7.92 4.28
C ILE A 57 -2.15 8.70 5.56
N ILE A 58 -1.89 9.99 5.55
CA ILE A 58 -2.15 10.86 6.72
C ILE A 58 -3.63 10.86 7.08
N LYS A 59 -4.51 10.96 6.12
CA LYS A 59 -5.97 10.93 6.34
C LYS A 59 -6.43 9.62 6.97
N ALA A 60 -5.91 8.49 6.46
CA ALA A 60 -6.23 7.18 7.01
C ALA A 60 -5.73 7.06 8.45
N ALA A 61 -4.51 7.50 8.73
CA ALA A 61 -3.94 7.49 10.07
C ALA A 61 -4.75 8.35 11.04
N ALA A 62 -5.24 9.52 10.59
CA ALA A 62 -6.07 10.41 11.40
C ALA A 62 -7.42 9.78 11.80
N LYS A 63 -7.87 8.77 11.07
CA LYS A 63 -9.08 8.01 11.41
C LYS A 63 -8.81 6.84 12.36
N ASN A 64 -7.61 6.77 12.91
CA ASN A 64 -7.16 5.68 13.81
C ASN A 64 -7.25 4.30 13.17
N ILE A 65 -7.01 4.21 11.87
CA ILE A 65 -6.96 2.92 11.17
C ILE A 65 -5.65 2.22 11.55
N ALA A 66 -5.76 0.98 12.02
CA ALA A 66 -4.62 0.26 12.59
C ALA A 66 -3.58 -0.17 11.55
N LEU A 67 -4.02 -0.53 10.34
CA LEU A 67 -3.12 -0.97 9.28
C LEU A 67 -3.47 -0.26 7.98
N ILE A 68 -2.47 0.35 7.36
CA ILE A 68 -2.63 1.03 6.07
C ILE A 68 -1.73 0.33 5.07
N VAL A 69 -2.31 -0.23 4.02
CA VAL A 69 -1.57 -0.94 2.98
C VAL A 69 -1.70 -0.15 1.68
N THR A 70 -0.56 0.14 1.06
CA THR A 70 -0.53 0.72 -0.28
C THR A 70 -0.21 -0.38 -1.29
N THR A 71 -0.73 -0.25 -2.51
CA THR A 71 -0.38 -1.13 -3.63
C THR A 71 -0.10 -0.26 -4.85
N GLY A 72 1.03 -0.52 -5.51
CA GLY A 72 1.47 0.21 -6.69
C GLY A 72 2.58 1.21 -6.41
N GLY A 73 3.24 1.66 -7.46
CA GLY A 73 4.25 2.72 -7.41
C GLY A 73 5.57 2.37 -6.72
N THR A 74 5.96 1.09 -6.69
CA THR A 74 7.18 0.64 -6.02
C THR A 74 8.33 0.26 -6.96
N GLY A 75 8.20 0.56 -8.25
CA GLY A 75 9.22 0.24 -9.25
C GLY A 75 10.23 1.36 -9.49
N PHE A 76 10.75 1.42 -10.71
CA PHE A 76 11.82 2.33 -11.09
C PHE A 76 11.41 3.43 -12.07
N ALA A 77 10.13 3.50 -12.44
CA ALA A 77 9.65 4.57 -13.32
C ALA A 77 9.70 5.92 -12.58
N PRO A 78 9.87 7.03 -13.32
CA PRO A 78 9.94 8.36 -12.68
C PRO A 78 8.73 8.68 -11.79
N ARG A 79 7.57 8.14 -12.11
CA ARG A 79 6.36 8.36 -11.31
C ARG A 79 6.13 7.31 -10.22
N ASP A 80 7.02 6.34 -10.07
CA ASP A 80 6.98 5.36 -8.98
C ASP A 80 7.59 6.00 -7.73
N VAL A 81 6.75 6.62 -6.91
CA VAL A 81 7.19 7.43 -5.74
C VAL A 81 6.51 6.99 -4.43
N THR A 82 5.87 5.83 -4.43
CA THR A 82 5.19 5.33 -3.22
C THR A 82 6.15 5.15 -2.03
N PRO A 83 7.36 4.59 -2.19
CA PRO A 83 8.29 4.47 -1.06
C PRO A 83 8.66 5.83 -0.46
N GLU A 84 8.96 6.81 -1.31
CA GLU A 84 9.32 8.16 -0.87
C GLU A 84 8.16 8.84 -0.14
N ALA A 85 6.94 8.69 -0.67
CA ALA A 85 5.75 9.25 -0.04
C ALA A 85 5.45 8.61 1.33
N THR A 86 5.70 7.30 1.44
CA THR A 86 5.50 6.54 2.68
C THR A 86 6.50 6.96 3.75
N ILE A 87 7.79 6.99 3.38
CA ILE A 87 8.86 7.39 4.30
C ILE A 87 8.65 8.81 4.82
N ALA A 88 8.15 9.71 3.97
CA ALA A 88 7.93 11.11 4.33
C ALA A 88 6.93 11.29 5.48
N VAL A 89 6.00 10.34 5.68
CA VAL A 89 4.95 10.47 6.70
C VAL A 89 5.05 9.48 7.84
N CYS A 90 5.97 8.52 7.76
CA CYS A 90 6.20 7.54 8.83
C CYS A 90 7.14 8.12 9.89
N GLU A 91 6.76 7.98 11.15
CA GLU A 91 7.62 8.38 12.26
C GLU A 91 8.78 7.40 12.47
N LYS A 92 8.53 6.13 12.19
CA LYS A 92 9.51 5.05 12.35
C LYS A 92 9.48 4.14 11.14
N ILE A 93 10.63 3.69 10.72
CA ILE A 93 10.77 2.78 9.57
C ILE A 93 11.07 1.38 10.10
N VAL A 94 10.38 0.37 9.56
CA VAL A 94 10.55 -1.03 9.95
C VAL A 94 11.05 -1.81 8.72
N PRO A 95 12.36 -1.83 8.46
CA PRO A 95 12.92 -2.42 7.23
C PRO A 95 12.61 -3.90 7.06
N GLY A 96 12.43 -4.63 8.16
CA GLY A 96 12.19 -6.06 8.11
C GLY A 96 10.90 -6.46 7.41
N ILE A 97 9.86 -5.60 7.44
CA ILE A 97 8.59 -5.90 6.79
C ILE A 97 8.75 -5.96 5.27
N PRO A 98 9.23 -4.91 4.58
CA PRO A 98 9.42 -5.00 3.13
C PRO A 98 10.51 -5.99 2.73
N GLU A 99 11.54 -6.21 3.56
CA GLU A 99 12.54 -7.24 3.31
C GLU A 99 11.89 -8.63 3.25
N ALA A 100 11.05 -8.95 4.24
CA ALA A 100 10.33 -10.22 4.27
C ALA A 100 9.39 -10.36 3.08
N MET A 101 8.69 -9.30 2.69
CA MET A 101 7.82 -9.31 1.52
C MET A 101 8.60 -9.66 0.25
N ARG A 102 9.76 -9.05 0.05
CA ARG A 102 10.62 -9.34 -1.11
C ARG A 102 11.14 -10.77 -1.09
N MET A 103 11.60 -11.25 0.04
CA MET A 103 12.16 -12.60 0.18
C MET A 103 11.11 -13.70 0.01
N LEU A 104 9.96 -13.54 0.66
CA LEU A 104 8.91 -14.55 0.62
C LEU A 104 8.23 -14.67 -0.75
N THR A 105 8.26 -13.60 -1.55
CA THR A 105 7.66 -13.60 -2.88
C THR A 105 8.63 -14.02 -3.99
N MET A 106 9.90 -14.25 -3.68
CA MET A 106 10.88 -14.75 -4.65
C MET A 106 10.47 -16.09 -5.26
N LYS A 107 9.70 -16.90 -4.54
CA LYS A 107 9.18 -18.16 -5.04
C LYS A 107 8.21 -17.99 -6.22
N TYR A 108 7.61 -16.82 -6.37
CA TYR A 108 6.72 -16.52 -7.49
C TYR A 108 7.46 -15.83 -8.63
N THR A 109 8.40 -14.96 -8.32
CA THR A 109 9.23 -14.27 -9.31
C THR A 109 10.50 -13.75 -8.67
N SER A 110 11.63 -13.94 -9.35
CA SER A 110 12.91 -13.39 -8.89
C SER A 110 12.93 -11.86 -8.92
N ARG A 111 12.01 -11.24 -9.66
CA ARG A 111 11.88 -9.77 -9.73
C ARG A 111 11.36 -9.13 -8.47
N SER A 112 10.88 -9.94 -7.51
CA SER A 112 10.39 -9.42 -6.22
C SER A 112 11.44 -8.58 -5.49
N ILE A 113 12.73 -8.89 -5.67
CA ILE A 113 13.82 -8.13 -5.06
C ILE A 113 13.94 -6.71 -5.60
N LEU A 114 13.29 -6.41 -6.72
CA LEU A 114 13.30 -5.08 -7.33
C LEU A 114 12.23 -4.14 -6.76
N SER A 115 11.35 -4.63 -5.92
CA SER A 115 10.38 -3.77 -5.23
C SER A 115 11.12 -2.87 -4.24
N ARG A 116 10.85 -1.56 -4.32
CA ARG A 116 11.42 -0.56 -3.40
C ARG A 116 10.46 -0.23 -2.26
N ALA A 117 9.48 -1.09 -2.01
CA ALA A 117 8.48 -0.87 -0.96
C ALA A 117 9.13 -0.53 0.37
N ALA A 118 8.45 0.32 1.15
CA ALA A 118 8.88 0.76 2.47
C ALA A 118 7.75 0.56 3.49
N ALA A 119 8.13 0.40 4.73
CA ALA A 119 7.15 0.29 5.81
C ALA A 119 7.72 0.88 7.11
#